data_d6ea29a90b7627dd620b3d6100074bb8
#
_entry.id   d6ea29a90b7627dd620b3d6100074bb8
#
_cell.length_a   1.000
_cell.length_b   1.000
_cell.length_c   1.000
_cell.angle_alpha   90.00
_cell.angle_beta   90.00
_cell.angle_gamma   90.00
#
_symmetry.space_group_name_H-M   'P 1'
#
loop_
_entity.id
_entity.type
_entity.pdbx_description
1 polymer ?
#
loop_
_entity_poly.entity_id
_entity_poly.type
_entity_poly.pdbx_seq_one_letter_code
_entity_poly.pdbx_strand_id
1 'polypeptide(L)'
;MNLGKVVGTVVSTRKEESLNGIRFLLVRLCDTNGKETGGFVVSADAIGAGPGEYVLTAAGSSARQTAITQNRPVDNVILAIVDEWEIGGESKYLKD
;
A
#
# COMPACT_ATOMS: atom_id res chain seq x y z
N MET A 1 0.40 -3.04 10.47
CA MET A 1 0.79 -2.20 9.31
C MET A 1 2.12 -2.65 8.76
N ASN A 2 2.29 -2.50 7.48
CA ASN A 2 3.55 -2.82 6.82
C ASN A 2 4.06 -1.63 6.03
N LEU A 3 5.38 -1.58 5.87
CA LEU A 3 6.06 -0.60 5.03
C LEU A 3 6.35 -1.26 3.69
N GLY A 4 6.07 -0.56 2.60
CA GLY A 4 6.31 -1.07 1.27
C GLY A 4 6.52 0.03 0.26
N LYS A 5 6.88 -0.36 -0.96
CA LYS A 5 7.08 0.54 -2.08
C LYS A 5 6.14 0.17 -3.20
N VAL A 6 5.41 1.14 -3.71
CA VAL A 6 4.55 0.94 -4.89
C VAL A 6 5.45 0.74 -6.11
N VAL A 7 5.30 -0.41 -6.77
CA VAL A 7 6.11 -0.74 -7.94
C VAL A 7 5.30 -0.87 -9.22
N GLY A 8 3.97 -0.86 -9.13
CA GLY A 8 3.14 -0.98 -10.30
C GLY A 8 1.66 -0.92 -9.98
N THR A 9 0.86 -1.17 -11.02
CA THR A 9 -0.59 -1.19 -10.93
C THR A 9 -1.11 -2.56 -11.32
N VAL A 10 -2.31 -2.90 -10.82
CA VAL A 10 -2.99 -4.13 -11.17
C VAL A 10 -4.28 -3.76 -11.89
N VAL A 11 -4.43 -4.22 -13.13
CA VAL A 11 -5.59 -3.92 -13.96
C VAL A 11 -6.36 -5.20 -14.25
N SER A 12 -7.67 -5.19 -13.98
CA SER A 12 -8.58 -6.29 -14.29
C SER A 12 -9.73 -5.76 -15.13
N THR A 13 -9.98 -6.41 -16.27
CA THR A 13 -11.12 -6.05 -17.12
C THR A 13 -12.41 -6.74 -16.68
N ARG A 14 -12.29 -7.92 -16.05
CA ARG A 14 -13.43 -8.64 -15.48
C ARG A 14 -13.17 -8.85 -13.99
N LYS A 15 -14.11 -8.44 -13.16
CA LYS A 15 -13.97 -8.52 -11.72
C LYS A 15 -15.33 -8.56 -11.06
N GLU A 16 -15.34 -8.97 -9.81
CA GLU A 16 -16.53 -8.96 -8.99
C GLU A 16 -17.01 -7.50 -8.84
N GLU A 17 -18.34 -7.28 -8.91
CA GLU A 17 -18.93 -5.94 -8.95
C GLU A 17 -18.58 -5.08 -7.75
N SER A 18 -18.44 -5.68 -6.56
CA SER A 18 -18.10 -4.95 -5.35
C SER A 18 -16.67 -4.38 -5.35
N LEU A 19 -15.86 -4.74 -6.36
CA LEU A 19 -14.52 -4.14 -6.54
C LEU A 19 -14.54 -2.94 -7.48
N ASN A 20 -15.68 -2.60 -8.08
CA ASN A 20 -15.76 -1.48 -9.00
C ASN A 20 -15.38 -0.16 -8.32
N GLY A 21 -14.62 0.66 -9.03
CA GLY A 21 -14.19 1.95 -8.53
C GLY A 21 -12.97 1.91 -7.62
N ILE A 22 -12.45 0.73 -7.30
CA ILE A 22 -11.25 0.59 -6.50
C ILE A 22 -10.04 0.48 -7.42
N ARG A 23 -9.02 1.29 -7.17
CA ARG A 23 -7.73 1.19 -7.83
C ARG A 23 -6.83 0.29 -7.00
N PHE A 24 -6.22 -0.69 -7.66
CA PHE A 24 -5.30 -1.62 -7.00
C PHE A 24 -3.86 -1.38 -7.44
N LEU A 25 -2.96 -1.37 -6.48
CA LEU A 25 -1.54 -1.18 -6.72
C LEU A 25 -0.76 -2.41 -6.26
N LEU A 26 0.35 -2.64 -6.94
CA LEU A 26 1.30 -3.68 -6.54
C LEU A 26 2.33 -3.05 -5.62
N VAL A 27 2.43 -3.56 -4.40
CA VAL A 27 3.32 -3.04 -3.36
C VAL A 27 4.31 -4.12 -2.97
N ARG A 28 5.60 -3.81 -3.08
CA ARG A 28 6.65 -4.67 -2.55
C ARG A 28 6.94 -4.29 -1.11
N LEU A 29 6.90 -5.29 -0.23
CA LEU A 29 7.21 -5.07 1.17
C LEU A 29 8.72 -4.83 1.34
N CYS A 30 9.08 -3.99 2.29
CA CYS A 30 10.47 -3.66 2.52
C CYS A 30 10.80 -3.70 4.01
N ASP A 31 12.10 -3.76 4.31
CA ASP A 31 12.62 -3.69 5.68
C ASP A 31 12.83 -2.22 6.09
N THR A 32 13.38 -2.04 7.28
CA THR A 32 13.59 -0.71 7.85
C THR A 32 14.70 0.08 7.16
N ASN A 33 15.46 -0.55 6.26
CA ASN A 33 16.44 0.15 5.43
C ASN A 33 15.88 0.47 4.04
N GLY A 34 14.61 0.16 3.80
CA GLY A 34 13.96 0.39 2.51
C GLY A 34 14.27 -0.68 1.47
N LYS A 35 14.94 -1.76 1.87
CA LYS A 35 15.30 -2.84 0.97
C LYS A 35 14.14 -3.82 0.81
N GLU A 36 13.86 -4.24 -0.41
CA GLU A 36 12.81 -5.22 -0.68
C GLU A 36 13.14 -6.55 -0.02
N THR A 37 12.10 -7.15 0.61
CA THR A 37 12.26 -8.42 1.35
C THR A 37 11.84 -9.63 0.53
N GLY A 38 11.33 -9.42 -0.70
CA GLY A 38 10.84 -10.50 -1.56
C GLY A 38 9.33 -10.72 -1.48
N GLY A 39 8.66 -10.19 -0.45
CA GLY A 39 7.21 -10.25 -0.33
C GLY A 39 6.53 -9.12 -1.07
N PHE A 40 5.29 -9.36 -1.49
CA PHE A 40 4.48 -8.30 -2.11
C PHE A 40 3.02 -8.49 -1.74
N VAL A 41 2.25 -7.41 -1.92
CA VAL A 41 0.79 -7.44 -1.75
C VAL A 41 0.13 -6.64 -2.87
N VAL A 42 -1.11 -6.98 -3.15
CA VAL A 42 -1.99 -6.17 -3.99
C VAL A 42 -2.87 -5.37 -3.05
N SER A 43 -2.72 -4.05 -3.08
CA SER A 43 -3.39 -3.16 -2.13
C SER A 43 -4.38 -2.26 -2.82
N ALA A 44 -5.54 -2.06 -2.20
CA ALA A 44 -6.46 -1.01 -2.61
C ALA A 44 -5.83 0.34 -2.27
N ASP A 45 -6.01 1.32 -3.14
CA ASP A 45 -5.46 2.66 -2.94
C ASP A 45 -6.55 3.59 -2.41
N ALA A 46 -6.40 4.05 -1.18
CA ALA A 46 -7.34 4.95 -0.54
C ALA A 46 -6.90 6.42 -0.56
N ILE A 47 -5.70 6.71 -1.02
CA ILE A 47 -5.10 8.04 -0.86
C ILE A 47 -4.44 8.63 -2.12
N GLY A 48 -4.43 7.90 -3.23
CA GLY A 48 -3.81 8.41 -4.46
C GLY A 48 -2.30 8.19 -4.54
N ALA A 49 -1.82 7.05 -4.05
CA ALA A 49 -0.39 6.70 -4.15
C ALA A 49 -0.01 6.35 -5.59
N GLY A 50 1.26 6.48 -5.92
CA GLY A 50 1.79 6.18 -7.24
C GLY A 50 3.09 5.38 -7.19
N PRO A 51 3.53 4.83 -8.35
CA PRO A 51 4.77 4.06 -8.42
C PRO A 51 5.96 4.86 -7.91
N GLY A 52 6.84 4.17 -7.19
CA GLY A 52 8.04 4.78 -6.60
C GLY A 52 7.82 5.33 -5.20
N GLU A 53 6.59 5.48 -4.76
CA GLU A 53 6.32 6.00 -3.41
C GLU A 53 6.38 4.89 -2.37
N TYR A 54 6.95 5.21 -1.20
CA TYR A 54 6.85 4.34 -0.03
C TYR A 54 5.54 4.60 0.69
N VAL A 55 4.93 3.54 1.18
CA VAL A 55 3.57 3.60 1.72
C VAL A 55 3.45 2.74 2.98
N LEU A 56 2.45 3.08 3.79
CA LEU A 56 2.00 2.21 4.88
C LEU A 56 0.75 1.48 4.45
N THR A 57 0.73 0.18 4.68
CA THR A 57 -0.41 -0.66 4.36
C THR A 57 -0.99 -1.30 5.61
N ALA A 58 -2.30 -1.53 5.59
CA ALA A 58 -2.99 -2.33 6.60
C ALA A 58 -3.55 -3.59 5.93
N ALA A 59 -3.65 -4.66 6.71
CA ALA A 59 -4.08 -5.96 6.21
C ALA A 59 -5.26 -6.51 7.03
N GLY A 60 -5.92 -7.52 6.49
CA GLY A 60 -7.02 -8.20 7.14
C GLY A 60 -8.23 -7.30 7.31
N SER A 61 -8.92 -7.40 8.43
CA SER A 61 -10.13 -6.62 8.68
C SER A 61 -9.85 -5.12 8.78
N SER A 62 -8.64 -4.73 9.20
CA SER A 62 -8.22 -3.33 9.24
C SER A 62 -8.22 -2.68 7.86
N ALA A 63 -8.01 -3.45 6.81
CA ALA A 63 -8.02 -2.93 5.44
C ALA A 63 -9.39 -2.44 5.00
N ARG A 64 -10.46 -2.84 5.70
CA ARG A 64 -11.84 -2.44 5.38
C ARG A 64 -12.35 -1.26 6.20
N GLN A 65 -11.44 -0.54 6.87
CA GLN A 65 -11.79 0.58 7.73
C GLN A 65 -11.70 1.95 7.02
N THR A 66 -11.55 1.96 5.70
CA THR A 66 -11.54 3.22 4.93
C THR A 66 -12.85 3.42 4.20
N ALA A 67 -13.15 4.66 3.81
CA ALA A 67 -14.38 4.97 3.08
C ALA A 67 -14.46 4.19 1.75
N ILE A 68 -13.32 3.98 1.07
CA ILE A 68 -13.28 3.27 -0.21
C ILE A 68 -13.43 1.76 -0.04
N THR A 69 -12.87 1.20 1.03
CA THR A 69 -12.82 -0.26 1.22
C THR A 69 -13.91 -0.80 2.13
N GLN A 70 -14.68 0.06 2.77
CA GLN A 70 -15.72 -0.34 3.72
C GLN A 70 -16.72 -1.31 3.08
N ASN A 71 -16.93 -2.45 3.74
CA ASN A 71 -17.83 -3.50 3.29
C ASN A 71 -17.49 -4.09 1.92
N ARG A 72 -16.23 -4.02 1.51
CA ARG A 72 -15.77 -4.60 0.25
C ARG A 72 -14.79 -5.74 0.52
N PRO A 73 -14.66 -6.70 -0.41
CA PRO A 73 -13.81 -7.88 -0.22
C PRO A 73 -12.33 -7.54 -0.47
N VAL A 74 -11.79 -6.66 0.35
CA VAL A 74 -10.41 -6.18 0.28
C VAL A 74 -9.71 -6.51 1.59
N ASP A 75 -8.52 -7.09 1.51
CA ASP A 75 -7.75 -7.48 2.68
C ASP A 75 -6.42 -6.75 2.82
N ASN A 76 -6.17 -5.76 1.95
CA ASN A 76 -4.98 -4.91 2.04
C ASN A 76 -5.29 -3.55 1.47
N VAL A 77 -4.85 -2.49 2.16
CA VAL A 77 -5.13 -1.12 1.74
C VAL A 77 -3.93 -0.22 2.05
N ILE A 78 -3.66 0.73 1.14
CA ILE A 78 -2.67 1.77 1.36
C ILE A 78 -3.33 2.89 2.15
N LEU A 79 -2.77 3.20 3.33
CA LEU A 79 -3.31 4.21 4.24
C LEU A 79 -2.53 5.51 4.24
N ALA A 80 -1.27 5.51 3.86
CA ALA A 80 -0.43 6.70 3.93
C ALA A 80 0.71 6.63 2.93
N ILE A 81 1.09 7.79 2.40
CA ILE A 81 2.35 7.96 1.68
C ILE A 81 3.37 8.39 2.71
N VAL A 82 4.51 7.70 2.74
CA VAL A 82 5.56 7.94 3.72
C VAL A 82 6.56 8.95 3.18
N ASP A 83 6.80 10.01 3.94
CA ASP A 83 7.74 11.05 3.55
C ASP A 83 9.12 10.83 4.18
N GLU A 84 9.15 10.23 5.37
CA GLU A 84 10.40 10.00 6.08
C GLU A 84 10.23 8.92 7.14
N TRP A 85 11.30 8.15 7.39
CA TRP A 85 11.42 7.37 8.63
C TRP A 85 12.86 7.36 9.10
N GLU A 86 13.00 7.18 10.41
CA GLU A 86 14.32 7.16 11.04
C GLU A 86 14.43 6.00 12.04
N ILE A 87 15.66 5.66 12.37
CA ILE A 87 15.98 4.68 13.40
C ILE A 87 17.06 5.27 14.27
N GLY A 88 16.78 5.42 15.59
CA GLY A 88 17.76 5.95 16.53
C GLY A 88 18.24 7.35 16.19
N GLY A 89 17.38 8.17 15.60
CA GLY A 89 17.73 9.52 15.19
C GLY A 89 18.43 9.63 13.83
N GLU A 90 18.66 8.49 13.16
CA GLU A 90 19.26 8.48 11.84
C GLU A 90 18.18 8.29 10.78
N SER A 91 18.09 9.22 9.83
CA SER A 91 17.14 9.13 8.73
C SER A 91 17.52 7.97 7.81
N LYS A 92 16.59 7.07 7.58
CA LYS A 92 16.76 5.92 6.68
C LYS A 92 16.14 6.18 5.31
N TYR A 93 15.15 7.04 5.25
CA TYR A 93 14.47 7.44 4.03
C TYR A 93 13.96 8.87 4.17
N LEU A 94 14.17 9.65 3.15
CA LEU A 94 13.62 11.00 3.04
C LEU A 94 13.16 11.19 1.60
N LYS A 95 11.86 11.44 1.44
CA LYS A 95 11.27 11.67 0.13
C LYS A 95 11.70 13.05 -0.41
N ASP A 96 12.02 13.09 -1.68
CA ASP A 96 12.42 14.33 -2.36
C ASP A 96 11.24 15.31 -2.50
#